data_5c3a8e2ef9d98d58cca1edfdcbd5a67f
#
_entry.id   5c3a8e2ef9d98d58cca1edfdcbd5a67f
#
_cell.length_a   1.000
_cell.length_b   1.000
_cell.length_c   1.000
_cell.angle_alpha   90.00
_cell.angle_beta   90.00
_cell.angle_gamma   90.00
#
_symmetry.space_group_name_H-M   'P 1'
#
loop_
_entity.id
_entity.type
_entity.pdbx_description
1 polymer ?
#
loop_
_entity_poly.entity_id
_entity_poly.type
_entity_poly.pdbx_seq_one_letter_code
_entity_poly.pdbx_strand_id
1 'polypeptide(L)'
;GLAVGRMDLFTSSDLEVKVSDRFYAPAVNWKKRTGPDGKVMEYVNHWHSEFTPPAKSRAQRFLAVFRITPAGREPLPLTRRADGCITVGSWTLRAELDASRPARLEVSDSRGNAVLYATEASKIGGSTLIRTPGEADRELIDVVPASVR
;
A
#
# COMPACT_ATOMS: atom_id res chain seq x y z
N GLY A 1 16.31 -16.12 3.01
CA GLY A 1 15.36 -16.77 2.10
C GLY A 1 14.87 -15.76 1.06
N LEU A 2 14.54 -16.23 -0.13
CA LEU A 2 13.96 -15.40 -1.17
C LEU A 2 12.46 -15.30 -0.96
N ALA A 3 11.90 -14.13 -1.25
CA ALA A 3 10.45 -13.87 -1.23
C ALA A 3 10.02 -13.31 -2.59
N VAL A 4 8.77 -13.58 -2.95
CA VAL A 4 8.11 -12.99 -4.11
C VAL A 4 7.04 -12.03 -3.61
N GLY A 5 7.09 -10.80 -4.08
CA GLY A 5 6.09 -9.77 -3.82
C GLY A 5 5.22 -9.54 -5.07
N ARG A 6 3.91 -9.50 -4.89
CA ARG A 6 2.97 -9.04 -5.91
C ARG A 6 2.21 -7.83 -5.37
N MET A 7 2.16 -6.78 -6.15
CA MET A 7 1.38 -5.57 -5.84
C MET A 7 0.19 -5.50 -6.80
N ASP A 8 -0.99 -5.34 -6.23
CA ASP A 8 -2.21 -5.01 -6.97
C ASP A 8 -2.61 -3.59 -6.61
N LEU A 9 -2.79 -2.74 -7.60
CA LEU A 9 -3.12 -1.33 -7.42
C LEU A 9 -4.55 -1.07 -7.89
N PHE A 10 -5.32 -0.42 -7.05
CA PHE A 10 -6.72 -0.06 -7.31
C PHE A 10 -6.88 1.45 -7.23
N THR A 11 -7.69 1.98 -8.12
CA THR A 11 -8.04 3.40 -8.20
C THR A 11 -9.41 3.57 -8.83
N SER A 12 -9.97 4.75 -8.75
CA SER A 12 -11.26 5.10 -9.40
C SER A 12 -11.14 5.36 -10.90
N SER A 13 -9.93 5.50 -11.44
CA SER A 13 -9.67 5.74 -12.86
C SER A 13 -8.65 4.74 -13.39
N ASP A 14 -8.61 4.55 -14.70
CA ASP A 14 -7.54 3.80 -15.33
C ASP A 14 -6.19 4.48 -15.10
N LEU A 15 -5.11 3.70 -15.12
CA LEU A 15 -3.76 4.20 -14.97
C LEU A 15 -2.91 3.74 -16.14
N GLU A 16 -2.11 4.65 -16.66
CA GLU A 16 -0.96 4.27 -17.46
C GLU A 16 0.14 3.76 -16.52
N VAL A 17 0.67 2.58 -16.82
CA VAL A 17 1.73 1.95 -16.02
C VAL A 17 2.99 1.89 -16.86
N LYS A 18 4.05 2.52 -16.36
CA LYS A 18 5.38 2.46 -16.96
C LYS A 18 6.35 1.83 -15.96
N VAL A 19 7.06 0.81 -16.39
CA VAL A 19 8.09 0.14 -15.60
C VAL A 19 9.44 0.39 -16.23
N SER A 20 10.41 0.82 -15.44
CA SER A 20 11.75 1.14 -15.91
C SER A 20 12.80 0.84 -14.85
N ASP A 21 14.00 0.48 -15.27
CA ASP A 21 15.19 0.40 -14.43
C ASP A 21 16.05 1.68 -14.48
N ARG A 22 15.52 2.72 -15.16
CA ARG A 22 16.21 4.00 -15.32
C ARG A 22 15.62 5.03 -14.37
N PHE A 23 16.48 5.65 -13.60
CA PHE A 23 16.12 6.81 -12.80
C PHE A 23 16.17 8.06 -13.64
N TYR A 24 15.35 9.04 -13.31
CA TYR A 24 15.44 10.37 -13.89
C TYR A 24 16.85 10.97 -13.67
N ALA A 25 17.38 11.62 -14.69
CA ALA A 25 18.63 12.34 -14.54
C ALA A 25 18.45 13.63 -13.70
N PRO A 26 19.40 14.00 -12.82
CA PRO A 26 20.56 13.20 -12.47
C PRO A 26 20.23 12.16 -11.40
N ALA A 27 20.33 10.91 -11.75
CA ALA A 27 20.31 9.86 -10.73
C ALA A 27 21.49 10.11 -9.78
N VAL A 28 21.20 10.17 -8.48
CA VAL A 28 22.29 10.13 -7.49
C VAL A 28 23.03 8.82 -7.70
N ASN A 29 24.23 8.91 -8.20
CA ASN A 29 24.99 7.73 -8.60
C ASN A 29 25.52 7.02 -7.34
N TRP A 30 24.74 6.12 -6.79
CA TRP A 30 25.12 5.24 -5.68
C TRP A 30 26.25 4.27 -6.06
N LYS A 31 26.58 4.17 -7.36
CA LYS A 31 27.63 3.30 -7.92
C LYS A 31 29.04 3.61 -7.44
N LYS A 32 29.25 4.65 -6.66
CA LYS A 32 30.59 5.04 -6.16
C LYS A 32 30.87 4.63 -4.72
N ARG A 33 30.06 3.77 -4.10
CA ARG A 33 30.43 3.20 -2.81
C ARG A 33 31.51 2.15 -3.01
N THR A 34 32.63 2.35 -2.33
CA THR A 34 33.70 1.37 -2.26
C THR A 34 33.36 0.35 -1.16
N GLY A 35 33.37 -0.93 -1.50
CA GLY A 35 33.22 -2.00 -0.51
C GLY A 35 34.43 -2.09 0.44
N PRO A 36 34.34 -2.92 1.48
CA PRO A 36 35.44 -3.15 2.43
C PRO A 36 36.72 -3.65 1.77
N ASP A 37 36.62 -4.26 0.59
CA ASP A 37 37.70 -4.79 -0.23
C ASP A 37 38.33 -3.74 -1.16
N GLY A 38 37.93 -2.47 -1.05
CA GLY A 38 38.42 -1.36 -1.88
C GLY A 38 37.84 -1.33 -3.31
N LYS A 39 36.97 -2.27 -3.67
CA LYS A 39 36.33 -2.30 -5.00
C LYS A 39 35.08 -1.47 -5.04
N VAL A 40 34.82 -0.86 -6.19
CA VAL A 40 33.54 -0.17 -6.42
C VAL A 40 32.42 -1.19 -6.42
N MET A 41 31.46 -1.00 -5.51
CA MET A 41 30.27 -1.85 -5.48
C MET A 41 29.37 -1.49 -6.66
N GLU A 42 29.16 -2.44 -7.56
CA GLU A 42 28.14 -2.31 -8.59
C GLU A 42 26.80 -2.73 -8.00
N TYR A 43 25.87 -1.77 -7.91
CA TYR A 43 24.50 -2.07 -7.55
C TYR A 43 23.71 -2.37 -8.82
N VAL A 44 22.93 -3.44 -8.77
CA VAL A 44 21.93 -3.74 -9.80
C VAL A 44 20.93 -2.58 -9.84
N ASN A 45 20.55 -2.15 -11.04
CA ASN A 45 19.53 -1.13 -11.19
C ASN A 45 18.23 -1.62 -10.54
N HIS A 46 17.60 -0.71 -9.77
CA HIS A 46 16.30 -1.00 -9.18
C HIS A 46 15.20 -0.67 -10.18
N TRP A 47 14.26 -1.59 -10.31
CA TRP A 47 13.04 -1.36 -11.06
C TRP A 47 12.14 -0.42 -10.30
N HIS A 48 11.55 0.54 -11.00
CA HIS A 48 10.51 1.42 -10.48
C HIS A 48 9.31 1.44 -11.41
N SER A 49 8.15 1.67 -10.85
CA SER A 49 6.90 1.77 -11.58
C SER A 49 6.30 3.16 -11.39
N GLU A 50 5.92 3.77 -12.49
CA GLU A 50 5.18 5.02 -12.53
C GLU A 50 3.73 4.71 -12.85
N PHE A 51 2.82 5.29 -12.08
CA PHE A 51 1.39 5.13 -12.26
C PHE A 51 0.80 6.52 -12.54
N THR A 52 0.40 6.74 -13.77
CA THR A 52 -0.07 8.06 -14.23
C THR A 52 -1.55 8.00 -14.55
N PRO A 53 -2.39 8.81 -13.90
CA PRO A 53 -3.79 8.93 -14.28
C PRO A 53 -3.91 9.58 -15.67
N PRO A 54 -4.94 9.24 -16.46
CA PRO A 54 -5.10 9.71 -17.84
C PRO A 54 -5.35 11.22 -17.94
N ALA A 55 -5.83 11.82 -16.85
CA ALA A 55 -6.09 13.25 -16.78
C ALA A 55 -5.57 13.84 -15.47
N LYS A 56 -5.16 15.10 -15.50
CA LYS A 56 -4.80 15.84 -14.30
C LYS A 56 -6.02 15.99 -13.40
N SER A 57 -5.87 15.62 -12.14
CA SER A 57 -6.91 15.78 -11.12
C SER A 57 -6.35 16.51 -9.90
N ARG A 58 -7.24 17.16 -9.12
CA ARG A 58 -6.84 17.82 -7.86
C ARG A 58 -6.58 16.81 -6.74
N ALA A 59 -7.19 15.64 -6.84
CA ALA A 59 -7.06 14.56 -5.87
C ALA A 59 -7.19 13.21 -6.57
N GLN A 60 -6.39 12.26 -6.14
CA GLN A 60 -6.44 10.87 -6.60
C GLN A 60 -6.24 9.96 -5.38
N ARG A 61 -6.97 8.83 -5.35
CA ARG A 61 -6.79 7.81 -4.33
C ARG A 61 -6.32 6.52 -4.93
N PHE A 62 -5.44 5.89 -4.19
CA PHE A 62 -4.86 4.61 -4.53
C PHE A 62 -5.00 3.67 -3.34
N LEU A 63 -5.33 2.41 -3.62
CA LEU A 63 -5.19 1.31 -2.68
C LEU A 63 -4.18 0.33 -3.26
N ALA A 64 -3.04 0.17 -2.62
CA ALA A 64 -2.04 -0.83 -2.98
C ALA A 64 -2.14 -2.03 -2.03
N VAL A 65 -2.30 -3.21 -2.58
CA VAL A 65 -2.33 -4.48 -1.83
C VAL A 65 -1.06 -5.26 -2.16
N PHE A 66 -0.20 -5.42 -1.17
CA PHE A 66 1.02 -6.19 -1.30
C PHE A 66 0.81 -7.60 -0.76
N ARG A 67 1.07 -8.61 -1.60
CA ARG A 67 1.03 -10.02 -1.24
C ARG A 67 2.45 -10.57 -1.32
N ILE A 68 3.03 -10.89 -0.18
CA ILE A 68 4.40 -11.35 -0.07
C ILE A 68 4.40 -12.81 0.38
N THR A 69 5.08 -13.67 -0.39
CA THR A 69 5.17 -15.10 -0.10
C THR A 69 6.61 -15.60 -0.22
N PRO A 70 6.99 -16.68 0.47
CA PRO A 70 8.24 -17.36 0.19
C PRO A 70 8.35 -17.77 -1.28
N ALA A 71 9.55 -17.73 -1.85
CA ALA A 71 9.79 -18.21 -3.21
C ALA A 71 9.33 -19.67 -3.37
N GLY A 72 8.71 -19.96 -4.51
CA GLY A 72 8.15 -21.29 -4.80
C GLY A 72 6.74 -21.53 -4.24
N ARG A 73 6.13 -20.52 -3.61
CA ARG A 73 4.73 -20.57 -3.21
C ARG A 73 3.91 -19.54 -3.98
N GLU A 74 2.68 -19.89 -4.31
CA GLU A 74 1.75 -18.94 -4.91
C GLU A 74 1.24 -17.94 -3.87
N PRO A 75 1.13 -16.65 -4.24
CA PRO A 75 0.50 -15.65 -3.39
C PRO A 75 -0.96 -15.99 -3.16
N LEU A 76 -1.49 -15.58 -2.01
CA LEU A 76 -2.93 -15.71 -1.74
C LEU A 76 -3.74 -15.14 -2.91
N PRO A 77 -4.82 -15.82 -3.32
CA PRO A 77 -5.69 -15.30 -4.38
C PRO A 77 -6.28 -13.95 -3.98
N LEU A 78 -6.35 -13.05 -4.94
CA LEU A 78 -7.01 -11.76 -4.80
C LEU A 78 -8.16 -11.70 -5.80
N THR A 79 -9.33 -11.32 -5.33
CA THR A 79 -10.53 -11.16 -6.15
C THR A 79 -11.18 -9.81 -5.86
N ARG A 80 -11.53 -9.07 -6.91
CA ARG A 80 -12.36 -7.87 -6.80
C ARG A 80 -13.78 -8.20 -7.24
N ARG A 81 -14.73 -7.93 -6.36
CA ARG A 81 -16.16 -8.12 -6.62
C ARG A 81 -16.75 -6.91 -7.35
N ALA A 82 -17.94 -7.10 -7.94
CA ALA A 82 -18.63 -6.01 -8.65
C ALA A 82 -19.02 -4.85 -7.73
N ASP A 83 -19.22 -5.10 -6.43
CA ASP A 83 -19.49 -4.08 -5.40
C ASP A 83 -18.22 -3.31 -4.95
N GLY A 84 -17.07 -3.56 -5.61
CA GLY A 84 -15.79 -2.93 -5.28
C GLY A 84 -15.05 -3.57 -4.10
N CYS A 85 -15.68 -4.54 -3.42
CA CYS A 85 -15.04 -5.28 -2.34
C CYS A 85 -13.89 -6.14 -2.88
N ILE A 86 -12.77 -6.15 -2.16
CA ILE A 86 -11.58 -6.94 -2.51
C ILE A 86 -11.41 -8.01 -1.43
N THR A 87 -11.18 -9.25 -1.88
CA THR A 87 -10.85 -10.37 -0.98
C THR A 87 -9.44 -10.86 -1.24
N VAL A 88 -8.69 -11.14 -0.17
CA VAL A 88 -7.33 -11.71 -0.22
C VAL A 88 -7.26 -12.83 0.80
N GLY A 89 -7.36 -14.07 0.33
CA GLY A 89 -7.51 -15.21 1.22
C GLY A 89 -8.75 -15.05 2.12
N SER A 90 -8.56 -15.01 3.43
CA SER A 90 -9.64 -14.79 4.41
C SER A 90 -9.93 -13.31 4.71
N TRP A 91 -9.16 -12.40 4.13
CA TRP A 91 -9.29 -10.96 4.34
C TRP A 91 -10.26 -10.33 3.35
N THR A 92 -11.03 -9.37 3.84
CA THR A 92 -11.94 -8.54 3.06
C THR A 92 -11.52 -7.08 3.22
N LEU A 93 -11.40 -6.37 2.11
CA LEU A 93 -11.03 -4.97 2.06
C LEU A 93 -12.12 -4.17 1.34
N ARG A 94 -12.50 -3.04 1.90
CA ARG A 94 -13.40 -2.05 1.28
C ARG A 94 -12.74 -0.69 1.39
N ALA A 95 -12.52 -0.03 0.25
CA ALA A 95 -11.91 1.29 0.20
C ALA A 95 -12.79 2.24 -0.61
N GLU A 96 -12.95 3.46 -0.11
CA GLU A 96 -13.55 4.54 -0.90
C GLU A 96 -12.45 5.16 -1.77
N LEU A 97 -12.49 4.84 -3.06
CA LEU A 97 -11.52 5.30 -4.05
C LEU A 97 -11.95 6.58 -4.77
N ASP A 98 -13.20 6.98 -4.66
CA ASP A 98 -13.66 8.26 -5.17
C ASP A 98 -13.14 9.40 -4.28
N ALA A 99 -12.25 10.23 -4.83
CA ALA A 99 -11.64 11.32 -4.08
C ALA A 99 -12.60 12.45 -3.71
N SER A 100 -13.79 12.50 -4.32
CA SER A 100 -14.84 13.47 -3.97
C SER A 100 -15.60 13.10 -2.69
N ARG A 101 -15.50 11.86 -2.23
CA ARG A 101 -16.15 11.36 -1.02
C ARG A 101 -15.18 11.33 0.17
N PRO A 102 -15.67 11.24 1.41
CA PRO A 102 -14.83 11.00 2.57
C PRO A 102 -13.99 9.73 2.42
N ALA A 103 -12.72 9.78 2.83
CA ALA A 103 -11.86 8.61 2.74
C ALA A 103 -12.29 7.54 3.75
N ARG A 104 -12.33 6.28 3.29
CA ARG A 104 -12.66 5.13 4.14
C ARG A 104 -11.88 3.92 3.67
N LEU A 105 -11.28 3.21 4.61
CA LEU A 105 -10.70 1.88 4.42
C LEU A 105 -11.20 0.98 5.55
N GLU A 106 -11.78 -0.13 5.18
CA GLU A 106 -12.19 -1.19 6.10
C GLU A 106 -11.48 -2.48 5.70
N VAL A 107 -10.84 -3.10 6.66
CA VAL A 107 -10.14 -4.38 6.50
C VAL A 107 -10.67 -5.31 7.58
N SER A 108 -11.19 -6.46 7.19
CA SER A 108 -11.70 -7.46 8.13
C SER A 108 -11.26 -8.87 7.73
N ASP A 109 -11.19 -9.77 8.68
CA ASP A 109 -10.94 -11.19 8.44
C ASP A 109 -12.15 -12.06 8.79
N SER A 110 -12.06 -13.35 8.44
CA SER A 110 -13.15 -14.32 8.72
C SER A 110 -13.34 -14.60 10.22
N ARG A 111 -12.43 -14.16 11.08
CA ARG A 111 -12.51 -14.29 12.54
C ARG A 111 -13.17 -13.10 13.20
N GLY A 112 -13.56 -12.09 12.41
CA GLY A 112 -14.20 -10.88 12.90
C GLY A 112 -13.23 -9.80 13.37
N ASN A 113 -11.89 -9.98 13.21
CA ASN A 113 -10.95 -8.90 13.38
C ASN A 113 -11.20 -7.85 12.31
N ALA A 114 -11.30 -6.60 12.71
CA ALA A 114 -11.56 -5.52 11.76
C ALA A 114 -10.75 -4.27 12.12
N VAL A 115 -10.29 -3.58 11.08
CA VAL A 115 -9.68 -2.25 11.17
C VAL A 115 -10.51 -1.34 10.29
N LEU A 116 -10.97 -0.24 10.84
CA LEU A 116 -11.66 0.83 10.11
C LEU A 116 -10.84 2.10 10.21
N TYR A 117 -10.48 2.65 9.06
CA TYR A 117 -9.94 3.99 8.92
C TYR A 117 -10.91 4.84 8.11
N ALA A 118 -11.32 5.98 8.64
CA ALA A 118 -12.21 6.92 7.95
C ALA A 118 -11.81 8.36 8.26
N THR A 119 -11.96 9.24 7.28
CA THR A 119 -11.65 10.68 7.44
C THR A 119 -12.45 11.29 8.58
N GLU A 120 -13.70 10.87 8.75
CA GLU A 120 -14.59 11.34 9.80
C GLU A 120 -14.18 10.89 11.20
N ALA A 121 -13.63 9.68 11.30
CA ALA A 121 -13.05 9.16 12.55
C ALA A 121 -11.78 9.90 12.95
N SER A 122 -10.97 10.34 11.99
CA SER A 122 -9.78 11.15 12.28
C SER A 122 -10.13 12.56 12.78
N LYS A 123 -11.33 13.09 12.48
CA LYS A 123 -11.84 14.33 13.08
C LYS A 123 -12.25 14.20 14.55
N ILE A 124 -12.52 12.99 15.01
CA ILE A 124 -12.88 12.66 16.40
C ILE A 124 -11.62 12.40 17.24
N GLY A 125 -10.41 12.63 16.68
CA GLY A 125 -9.16 12.45 17.42
C GLY A 125 -8.07 11.68 16.71
N GLY A 126 -8.18 11.42 15.39
CA GLY A 126 -7.14 10.70 14.64
C GLY A 126 -7.07 9.21 15.01
N SER A 127 -8.18 8.63 15.41
CA SER A 127 -8.18 7.28 15.96
C SER A 127 -8.57 6.22 14.94
N THR A 128 -7.86 5.11 15.01
CA THR A 128 -8.18 3.86 14.31
C THR A 128 -8.89 2.93 15.28
N LEU A 129 -10.09 2.47 14.93
CA LEU A 129 -10.81 1.46 15.71
C LEU A 129 -10.32 0.06 15.30
N ILE A 130 -9.74 -0.64 16.25
CA ILE A 130 -9.44 -2.07 16.12
C ILE A 130 -10.48 -2.86 16.87
N ARG A 131 -11.17 -3.77 16.16
CA ARG A 131 -12.11 -4.72 16.73
C ARG A 131 -11.49 -6.10 16.78
N THR A 132 -11.47 -6.67 17.96
CA THR A 132 -11.12 -8.08 18.17
C THR A 132 -12.35 -8.81 18.72
N PRO A 133 -12.75 -9.99 18.19
CA PRO A 133 -13.88 -10.73 18.70
C PRO A 133 -13.76 -10.98 20.21
N GLY A 134 -14.81 -10.62 20.96
CA GLY A 134 -14.87 -10.79 22.42
C GLY A 134 -14.13 -9.74 23.25
N GLU A 135 -13.52 -8.73 22.61
CA GLU A 135 -12.91 -7.58 23.28
C GLU A 135 -13.70 -6.29 23.02
N ALA A 136 -13.57 -5.33 23.92
CA ALA A 136 -14.06 -3.98 23.66
C ALA A 136 -13.27 -3.34 22.51
N ASP A 137 -13.94 -2.47 21.74
CA ASP A 137 -13.29 -1.68 20.69
C ASP A 137 -12.10 -0.93 21.30
N ARG A 138 -10.93 -1.06 20.67
CA ARG A 138 -9.72 -0.34 21.06
C ARG A 138 -9.53 0.85 20.15
N GLU A 139 -9.39 2.01 20.75
CA GLU A 139 -8.98 3.21 20.06
C GLU A 139 -7.45 3.27 20.02
N LEU A 140 -6.87 3.24 18.81
CA LEU A 140 -5.45 3.54 18.62
C LEU A 140 -5.32 5.03 18.33
N ILE A 141 -4.67 5.72 19.21
CA ILE A 141 -4.24 7.10 18.95
C ILE A 141 -3.07 7.01 17.96
N ASP A 142 -3.22 7.63 16.78
CA ASP A 142 -2.12 7.79 15.85
C ASP A 142 -1.01 8.62 16.51
N VAL A 143 0.02 7.93 16.97
CA VAL A 143 1.23 8.59 17.46
C VAL A 143 2.00 9.03 16.21
N VAL A 144 1.72 10.23 15.72
CA VAL A 144 2.59 10.88 14.73
C VAL A 144 3.90 11.20 15.45
N PRO A 145 5.03 10.63 15.03
CA PRO A 145 6.32 10.96 15.64
C PRO A 145 6.56 12.46 15.59
N ALA A 146 6.94 13.05 16.71
CA ALA A 146 7.20 14.50 16.83
C ALA A 146 8.28 15.03 15.85
N SER A 147 9.00 14.14 15.16
CA SER A 147 10.02 14.46 14.16
C SER A 147 9.47 14.81 12.76
N VAL A 148 8.16 14.83 12.55
CA VAL A 148 7.51 15.16 11.26
C VAL A 148 6.81 16.53 11.33
N ARG A 149 7.30 17.45 12.12
CA ARG A 149 6.85 18.86 12.11
C ARG A 149 7.85 19.73 11.37
#